data_7f7592162a5eabebacc07ecf0e3728ed
#
_entry.id   7f7592162a5eabebacc07ecf0e3728ed
#
_cell.length_a   1.000
_cell.length_b   1.000
_cell.length_c   1.000
_cell.angle_alpha   90.00
_cell.angle_beta   90.00
_cell.angle_gamma   90.00
#
_symmetry.space_group_name_H-M   'P 1'
#
loop_
_entity.id
_entity.type
_entity.pdbx_description
1 polymer ?
#
loop_
_entity_poly.entity_id
_entity_poly.type
_entity_poly.pdbx_seq_one_letter_code
_entity_poly.pdbx_strand_id
1 'polypeptide(L)'
;MWKHLETSDELRDLVDQSHGKPAVIYKHSSRCGTSFFVRKRLEMDWSFEDGEIDIYFLDLIKHRDLSDEVSRIFGVRHESPQILVIRDGEAVFDTSHGGVSVSAIKSALNNGH
;
A
#
# COMPACT_ATOMS: atom_id res chain seq x y z
N MET A 1 9.04 2.53 -9.19
CA MET A 1 9.42 3.67 -8.36
C MET A 1 8.35 3.94 -7.31
N TRP A 2 8.73 4.08 -6.08
CA TRP A 2 7.78 4.30 -4.99
C TRP A 2 7.45 5.78 -4.88
N LYS A 3 6.15 6.08 -4.84
CA LYS A 3 5.65 7.43 -4.61
C LYS A 3 5.39 7.62 -3.12
N HIS A 4 5.32 8.87 -2.69
CA HIS A 4 4.98 9.17 -1.29
C HIS A 4 3.53 9.59 -1.21
N LEU A 5 2.82 9.07 -0.20
CA LEU A 5 1.44 9.45 0.08
C LEU A 5 1.45 10.34 1.33
N GLU A 6 1.25 11.63 1.14
CA GLU A 6 1.44 12.62 2.20
C GLU A 6 0.25 13.54 2.44
N THR A 7 -0.72 13.57 1.52
CA THR A 7 -1.88 14.46 1.63
C THR A 7 -3.17 13.73 1.26
N SER A 8 -4.29 14.28 1.74
CA SER A 8 -5.62 13.76 1.38
C SER A 8 -5.89 13.93 -0.11
N ASP A 9 -5.38 14.99 -0.73
CA ASP A 9 -5.55 15.20 -2.16
C ASP A 9 -4.86 14.10 -2.95
N GLU A 10 -3.64 13.72 -2.53
CA GLU A 10 -2.93 12.60 -3.16
C GLU A 10 -3.68 11.29 -2.99
N LEU A 11 -4.32 11.10 -1.85
CA LEU A 11 -5.14 9.91 -1.61
C LEU A 11 -6.35 9.87 -2.55
N ARG A 12 -7.01 11.00 -2.76
CA ARG A 12 -8.13 11.08 -3.71
C ARG A 12 -7.66 10.77 -5.13
N ASP A 13 -6.50 11.32 -5.52
CA ASP A 13 -5.93 11.02 -6.84
C ASP A 13 -5.61 9.55 -7.00
N LEU A 14 -5.08 8.92 -5.96
CA LEU A 14 -4.78 7.49 -5.95
C LEU A 14 -6.07 6.68 -6.18
N VAL A 15 -7.14 7.03 -5.48
CA VAL A 15 -8.42 6.34 -5.64
C VAL A 15 -8.92 6.47 -7.08
N ASP A 16 -8.86 7.69 -7.65
CA ASP A 16 -9.30 7.92 -9.03
C ASP A 16 -8.45 7.12 -10.02
N GLN A 17 -7.14 7.12 -9.85
CA GLN A 17 -6.24 6.41 -10.76
C GLN A 17 -6.37 4.90 -10.66
N SER A 18 -6.85 4.39 -9.54
CA SER A 18 -7.02 2.94 -9.33
C SER A 18 -8.07 2.32 -10.23
N HIS A 19 -8.89 3.13 -10.90
CA HIS A 19 -9.85 2.66 -11.90
C HIS A 19 -9.15 2.26 -13.19
N GLY A 20 -7.96 2.77 -13.45
CA GLY A 20 -7.20 2.43 -14.65
C GLY A 20 -6.02 1.51 -14.37
N LYS A 21 -5.40 1.63 -13.21
CA LYS A 21 -4.19 0.90 -12.85
C LYS A 21 -4.19 0.64 -11.34
N PRO A 22 -3.97 -0.59 -10.89
CA PRO A 22 -3.96 -0.89 -9.46
C PRO A 22 -2.89 -0.09 -8.72
N ALA A 23 -3.17 0.23 -7.48
CA ALA A 23 -2.23 0.91 -6.59
C ALA A 23 -2.04 0.08 -5.33
N VAL A 24 -0.85 0.20 -4.74
CA VAL A 24 -0.55 -0.42 -3.46
C VAL A 24 -0.19 0.69 -2.48
N ILE A 25 -0.80 0.66 -1.31
CA ILE A 25 -0.40 1.54 -0.21
C ILE A 25 0.39 0.70 0.78
N TYR A 26 1.62 1.12 1.07
CA TYR A 26 2.45 0.49 2.10
C TYR A 26 2.53 1.43 3.29
N LYS A 27 1.94 1.01 4.42
CA LYS A 27 2.02 1.74 5.68
C LYS A 27 3.27 1.33 6.42
N HIS A 28 4.11 2.32 6.73
CA HIS A 28 5.41 2.12 7.34
C HIS A 28 5.52 2.89 8.65
N SER A 29 6.09 2.25 9.67
CA SER A 29 6.47 2.93 10.90
C SER A 29 7.99 2.93 11.02
N SER A 30 8.60 4.11 11.04
CA SER A 30 10.04 4.24 11.21
C SER A 30 10.51 3.82 12.61
N ARG A 31 9.57 3.64 13.55
CA ARG A 31 9.87 3.17 14.91
C ARG A 31 9.73 1.67 15.07
N CYS A 32 9.36 0.96 14.00
CA CYS A 32 9.13 -0.49 14.05
C CYS A 32 10.18 -1.21 13.23
N GLY A 33 11.01 -2.03 13.87
CA GLY A 33 12.05 -2.79 13.19
C GLY A 33 11.47 -3.75 12.15
N THR A 34 10.29 -4.31 12.43
CA THR A 34 9.60 -5.19 11.48
C THR A 34 9.28 -4.45 10.19
N SER A 35 8.83 -3.18 10.28
CA SER A 35 8.56 -2.37 9.10
C SER A 35 9.81 -2.19 8.24
N PHE A 36 10.97 -1.98 8.87
CA PHE A 36 12.23 -1.83 8.15
C PHE A 36 12.56 -3.08 7.32
N PHE A 37 12.47 -4.25 7.94
CA PHE A 37 12.79 -5.51 7.26
C PHE A 37 11.78 -5.85 6.18
N VAL A 38 10.51 -5.59 6.42
CA VAL A 38 9.46 -5.83 5.43
C VAL A 38 9.67 -4.93 4.21
N ARG A 39 9.99 -3.65 4.43
CA ARG A 39 10.27 -2.72 3.33
C ARG A 39 11.46 -3.20 2.50
N LYS A 40 12.55 -3.61 3.17
CA LYS A 40 13.74 -4.12 2.49
C LYS A 40 13.39 -5.32 1.61
N ARG A 41 12.60 -6.25 2.14
CA ARG A 41 12.19 -7.43 1.38
C ARG A 41 11.35 -7.06 0.17
N LEU A 42 10.40 -6.13 0.33
CA LEU A 42 9.60 -5.66 -0.80
C LEU A 42 10.48 -5.04 -1.89
N GLU A 43 11.43 -4.20 -1.49
CA GLU A 43 12.34 -3.55 -2.45
C GLU A 43 13.20 -4.57 -3.18
N MET A 44 13.73 -5.56 -2.47
CA MET A 44 14.58 -6.60 -3.06
C MET A 44 13.82 -7.51 -4.02
N ASP A 45 12.58 -7.82 -3.69
CA ASP A 45 11.76 -8.75 -4.49
C ASP A 45 10.94 -8.04 -5.54
N TRP A 46 10.99 -6.70 -5.60
CA TRP A 46 10.16 -5.93 -6.52
C TRP A 46 10.45 -6.32 -7.95
N SER A 47 9.45 -6.84 -8.62
CA SER A 47 9.60 -7.38 -9.97
C SER A 47 8.49 -6.91 -10.91
N PHE A 48 7.72 -5.91 -10.50
CA PHE A 48 6.74 -5.29 -11.37
C PHE A 48 7.44 -4.35 -12.35
N GLU A 49 6.94 -4.30 -13.57
CA GLU A 49 7.46 -3.38 -14.57
C GLU A 49 6.92 -1.98 -14.32
N ASP A 50 7.65 -0.97 -14.80
CA ASP A 50 7.20 0.42 -14.72
C ASP A 50 5.83 0.56 -15.39
N GLY A 51 4.90 1.18 -14.70
CA GLY A 51 3.55 1.38 -15.21
C GLY A 51 2.59 0.24 -14.98
N GLU A 52 3.06 -0.90 -14.46
CA GLU A 52 2.19 -2.03 -14.18
C GLU A 52 1.30 -1.79 -12.96
N ILE A 53 1.90 -1.28 -11.90
CA ILE A 53 1.17 -0.83 -10.70
C ILE A 53 1.88 0.39 -10.14
N ASP A 54 1.16 1.17 -9.34
CA ASP A 54 1.76 2.24 -8.54
C ASP A 54 1.88 1.79 -7.10
N ILE A 55 3.02 2.06 -6.46
CA ILE A 55 3.17 1.82 -5.04
C ILE A 55 3.41 3.14 -4.31
N TYR A 56 2.70 3.33 -3.21
CA TYR A 56 2.74 4.53 -2.40
C TYR A 56 3.21 4.20 -1.00
N PHE A 57 4.22 4.93 -0.56
CA PHE A 57 4.80 4.80 0.76
C PHE A 57 4.12 5.82 1.68
N LEU A 58 3.51 5.33 2.76
CA LEU A 58 2.85 6.16 3.77
C LEU A 58 3.58 5.99 5.10
N ASP A 59 4.28 7.04 5.52
CA ASP A 59 4.96 7.07 6.82
C ASP A 59 3.93 7.46 7.88
N LEU A 60 3.46 6.49 8.64
CA LEU A 60 2.39 6.71 9.60
C LEU A 60 2.81 7.54 10.82
N ILE A 61 4.12 7.62 11.08
CA ILE A 61 4.61 8.46 12.17
C ILE A 61 4.45 9.94 11.81
N LYS A 62 4.77 10.30 10.56
CA LYS A 62 4.64 11.68 10.08
C LYS A 62 3.19 12.04 9.72
N HIS A 63 2.44 11.07 9.22
CA HIS A 63 1.11 11.30 8.64
C HIS A 63 0.06 10.40 9.26
N ARG A 64 -0.06 10.45 10.60
CA ARG A 64 -0.99 9.60 11.34
C ARG A 64 -2.43 9.83 10.89
N ASP A 65 -2.83 11.09 10.71
CA ASP A 65 -4.20 11.42 10.30
C ASP A 65 -4.53 10.83 8.93
N LEU A 66 -3.56 10.84 8.01
CA LEU A 66 -3.73 10.26 6.69
C LEU A 66 -3.85 8.74 6.78
N SER A 67 -3.06 8.12 7.63
CA SER A 67 -3.14 6.68 7.87
C SER A 67 -4.52 6.29 8.41
N ASP A 68 -5.06 7.09 9.32
CA ASP A 68 -6.41 6.86 9.86
C ASP A 68 -7.47 7.05 8.77
N GLU A 69 -7.29 8.03 7.91
CA GLU A 69 -8.18 8.27 6.78
C GLU A 69 -8.21 7.07 5.81
N VAL A 70 -7.04 6.51 5.51
CA VAL A 70 -6.93 5.30 4.68
C VAL A 70 -7.73 4.15 5.28
N SER A 71 -7.57 3.92 6.58
CA SER A 71 -8.30 2.87 7.29
C SER A 71 -9.82 3.08 7.20
N ARG A 72 -10.26 4.33 7.36
CA ARG A 72 -11.68 4.66 7.33
C ARG A 72 -12.27 4.53 5.92
N ILE A 73 -11.59 5.07 4.92
CA ILE A 73 -12.07 5.07 3.53
C ILE A 73 -12.20 3.65 3.00
N PHE A 74 -11.21 2.82 3.25
CA PHE A 74 -11.18 1.47 2.69
C PHE A 74 -11.77 0.41 3.61
N GLY A 75 -12.17 0.78 4.82
CA GLY A 75 -12.74 -0.16 5.77
C GLY A 75 -11.76 -1.23 6.22
N VAL A 76 -10.48 -0.90 6.30
CA VAL A 76 -9.42 -1.84 6.66
C VAL A 76 -8.83 -1.43 8.01
N ARG A 77 -8.82 -2.37 8.94
CA ARG A 77 -8.27 -2.14 10.27
C ARG A 77 -6.80 -1.77 10.18
N HIS A 78 -6.41 -0.73 10.90
CA HIS A 78 -5.02 -0.28 10.91
C HIS A 78 -4.07 -1.33 11.47
N GLU A 79 -2.99 -1.57 10.75
CA GLU A 79 -1.86 -2.38 11.19
C GLU A 79 -0.59 -1.72 10.65
N SER A 80 0.58 -2.15 11.15
CA SER A 80 1.88 -1.64 10.68
C SER A 80 2.96 -2.68 10.94
N PRO A 81 3.74 -3.10 9.93
CA PRO A 81 3.61 -2.74 8.52
C PRO A 81 2.38 -3.37 7.87
N GLN A 82 1.81 -2.68 6.90
CA GLN A 82 0.59 -3.16 6.24
C GLN A 82 0.62 -2.73 4.78
N ILE A 83 0.12 -3.60 3.90
CA ILE A 83 -0.18 -3.21 2.52
C ILE A 83 -1.67 -3.31 2.26
N LEU A 84 -2.15 -2.39 1.40
CA LEU A 84 -3.49 -2.44 0.85
C LEU A 84 -3.33 -2.42 -0.67
N VAL A 85 -4.01 -3.32 -1.36
CA VAL A 85 -4.06 -3.31 -2.83
C VAL A 85 -5.37 -2.66 -3.23
N ILE A 86 -5.29 -1.55 -3.97
CA ILE A 86 -6.44 -0.74 -4.33
C ILE A 86 -6.70 -0.91 -5.82
N ARG A 87 -7.94 -1.31 -6.15
CA ARG A 87 -8.38 -1.47 -7.53
C ARG A 87 -9.83 -1.00 -7.62
N ASP A 88 -10.11 -0.17 -8.63
CA ASP A 88 -11.45 0.38 -8.84
C ASP A 88 -12.00 1.08 -7.59
N GLY A 89 -11.13 1.79 -6.88
CA GLY A 89 -11.49 2.57 -5.71
C GLY A 89 -11.69 1.79 -4.44
N GLU A 90 -11.42 0.49 -4.44
CA GLU A 90 -11.64 -0.39 -3.28
C GLU A 90 -10.38 -1.14 -2.89
N ALA A 91 -10.26 -1.45 -1.60
CA ALA A 91 -9.20 -2.31 -1.12
C ALA A 91 -9.61 -3.76 -1.39
N VAL A 92 -9.06 -4.33 -2.46
CA VAL A 92 -9.39 -5.72 -2.85
C VAL A 92 -8.58 -6.74 -2.07
N PHE A 93 -7.53 -6.30 -1.40
CA PHE A 93 -6.69 -7.17 -0.57
C PHE A 93 -5.92 -6.31 0.42
N ASP A 94 -5.71 -6.83 1.61
CA ASP A 94 -4.81 -6.23 2.59
C ASP A 94 -4.13 -7.33 3.39
N THR A 95 -2.93 -7.04 3.88
CA THR A 95 -2.22 -7.95 4.77
C THR A 95 -1.19 -7.14 5.57
N SER A 96 -0.71 -7.72 6.65
CA SER A 96 0.22 -7.03 7.55
C SER A 96 1.34 -7.94 8.00
N HIS A 97 2.36 -7.33 8.59
CA HIS A 97 3.51 -8.02 9.20
C HIS A 97 4.15 -9.02 8.23
N GLY A 98 4.26 -10.28 8.61
CA GLY A 98 4.90 -11.31 7.79
C GLY A 98 4.18 -11.65 6.50
N GLY A 99 2.91 -11.27 6.37
CA GLY A 99 2.15 -11.49 5.14
C GLY A 99 2.46 -10.51 4.03
N VAL A 100 3.17 -9.42 4.33
CA VAL A 100 3.50 -8.40 3.34
C VAL A 100 4.63 -8.92 2.43
N SER A 101 4.33 -9.13 1.16
CA SER A 101 5.32 -9.63 0.19
C SER A 101 4.89 -9.29 -1.24
N VAL A 102 5.86 -9.30 -2.16
CA VAL A 102 5.58 -9.14 -3.58
C VAL A 102 4.68 -10.26 -4.08
N SER A 103 4.94 -11.48 -3.60
CA SER A 103 4.14 -12.65 -3.96
C SER A 103 2.66 -12.46 -3.59
N ALA A 104 2.39 -11.92 -2.39
CA ALA A 104 1.02 -11.66 -1.95
C ALA A 104 0.34 -10.62 -2.84
N ILE A 105 1.07 -9.57 -3.23
CA ILE A 105 0.53 -8.53 -4.13
C ILE A 105 0.17 -9.15 -5.48
N LYS A 106 1.09 -9.95 -6.05
CA LYS A 106 0.84 -10.61 -7.34
C LYS A 106 -0.36 -11.53 -7.30
N SER A 107 -0.48 -12.31 -6.23
CA SER A 107 -1.64 -13.20 -6.05
C SER A 107 -2.94 -12.41 -6.00
N ALA A 108 -2.96 -11.29 -5.28
CA ALA A 108 -4.15 -10.45 -5.18
C ALA A 108 -4.56 -9.90 -6.53
N LEU A 109 -3.59 -9.47 -7.35
CA LEU A 109 -3.85 -8.92 -8.66
C LEU A 109 -4.31 -9.98 -9.66
N ASN A 110 -3.84 -11.21 -9.51
CA ASN A 110 -4.16 -12.30 -10.43
C ASN A 110 -5.49 -12.99 -10.13
N ASN A 111 -6.10 -12.70 -8.99
CA ASN A 111 -7.35 -13.35 -8.59
C ASN A 111 -8.59 -12.68 -9.16
N GLY A 112 -8.45 -11.94 -10.26
CA GLY A 112 -9.57 -11.51 -11.07
C GLY A 112 -10.38 -10.33 -10.54
N HIS A 113 -9.83 -9.59 -9.66
CA HIS A 113 -10.57 -8.46 -9.08
C HIS A 113 -10.31 -7.15 -9.78
#